data_42f877bc03ad401b6f1514346cbffca0
#
_entry.id   42f877bc03ad401b6f1514346cbffca0
#
_cell.length_a   1.000
_cell.length_b   1.000
_cell.length_c   1.000
_cell.angle_alpha   90.00
_cell.angle_beta   90.00
_cell.angle_gamma   90.00
#
_symmetry.space_group_name_H-M   'P 1'
#
loop_
_entity.id
_entity.type
_entity.pdbx_description
1 polymer ?
#
loop_
_entity_poly.entity_id
_entity_poly.type
_entity_poly.pdbx_seq_one_letter_code
_entity_poly.pdbx_strand_id
1 'polypeptide(L)'
;MSWYAILSDIHGNLHALNAVMDDLNSHNIDKLIFLGDLIDYGMQSNEVTQYIMDNLSSKIICNIWGNHERAILTHDFNFFSSKRGVESAKFTDSQLSDDARSYLNSELVNSGKYEFNLDNKKVLAVHGSLNDYFWKAIFPDNLNGDYIDYDIVLSGHSHYPHVFQKFYEVDNPDMRNKKSVLFINPGSVGQPRNHNPNAQYAILDTELMSVDLKSVKYPVKEAMDLFDGSVDEFYQKRLEKGV
;
A
#
# COMPACT_ATOMS: atom_id res chain seq x y z
N MET A 1 -23.19 2.31 7.93
CA MET A 1 -21.78 2.38 8.41
C MET A 1 -20.99 1.52 7.48
N SER A 2 -20.06 2.11 6.73
CA SER A 2 -19.18 1.35 5.84
C SER A 2 -17.75 1.46 6.34
N TRP A 3 -17.12 0.32 6.59
CA TRP A 3 -15.75 0.23 7.08
C TRP A 3 -14.84 -0.33 5.99
N TYR A 4 -13.77 0.37 5.73
CA TYR A 4 -12.83 0.06 4.67
C TYR A 4 -11.46 -0.24 5.27
N ALA A 5 -10.88 -1.39 4.92
CA ALA A 5 -9.49 -1.67 5.27
C ALA A 5 -8.57 -1.20 4.12
N ILE A 6 -7.53 -0.48 4.47
CA ILE A 6 -6.55 0.09 3.56
C ILE A 6 -5.21 -0.59 3.82
N LEU A 7 -4.69 -1.27 2.81
CA LEU A 7 -3.44 -2.02 2.83
C LEU A 7 -2.49 -1.47 1.76
N SER A 8 -1.20 -1.49 2.04
CA SER A 8 -0.15 -1.07 1.11
C SER A 8 1.15 -1.82 1.36
N ASP A 9 2.00 -1.89 0.35
CA ASP A 9 3.40 -2.30 0.51
C ASP A 9 3.54 -3.67 1.19
N ILE A 10 2.88 -4.71 0.60
CA ILE A 10 2.88 -6.10 1.11
C ILE A 10 4.22 -6.77 0.83
N HIS A 11 4.84 -6.43 -0.32
CA HIS A 11 6.17 -6.85 -0.66
C HIS A 11 6.45 -8.35 -0.47
N GLY A 12 5.62 -9.19 -1.08
CA GLY A 12 5.83 -10.64 -1.08
C GLY A 12 5.91 -11.27 0.32
N ASN A 13 5.28 -10.67 1.33
CA ASN A 13 5.26 -11.18 2.71
C ASN A 13 3.88 -11.75 3.06
N LEU A 14 3.65 -13.01 2.69
CA LEU A 14 2.38 -13.68 2.96
C LEU A 14 2.11 -13.87 4.46
N HIS A 15 3.17 -14.06 5.27
CA HIS A 15 3.01 -14.19 6.72
C HIS A 15 2.40 -12.92 7.34
N ALA A 16 2.87 -11.76 6.90
CA ALA A 16 2.34 -10.47 7.34
C ALA A 16 0.91 -10.23 6.82
N LEU A 17 0.63 -10.56 5.55
CA LEU A 17 -0.71 -10.44 4.97
C LEU A 17 -1.71 -11.33 5.72
N ASN A 18 -1.38 -12.58 5.98
CA ASN A 18 -2.24 -13.50 6.73
C ASN A 18 -2.58 -12.96 8.12
N ALA A 19 -1.59 -12.44 8.84
CA ALA A 19 -1.82 -11.86 10.17
C ALA A 19 -2.77 -10.64 10.12
N VAL A 20 -2.63 -9.80 9.09
CA VAL A 20 -3.57 -8.68 8.88
C VAL A 20 -4.97 -9.19 8.56
N MET A 21 -5.10 -10.19 7.71
CA MET A 21 -6.41 -10.76 7.37
C MET A 21 -7.09 -11.45 8.55
N ASP A 22 -6.31 -12.11 9.41
CA ASP A 22 -6.82 -12.70 10.66
C ASP A 22 -7.32 -11.62 11.64
N ASP A 23 -6.61 -10.50 11.77
CA ASP A 23 -7.05 -9.37 12.60
C ASP A 23 -8.32 -8.74 12.02
N LEU A 24 -8.37 -8.55 10.70
CA LEU A 24 -9.54 -8.01 9.99
C LEU A 24 -10.81 -8.87 10.16
N ASN A 25 -10.68 -10.18 10.37
CA ASN A 25 -11.83 -11.05 10.65
C ASN A 25 -12.55 -10.70 11.97
N SER A 26 -11.86 -10.01 12.89
CA SER A 26 -12.46 -9.50 14.13
C SER A 26 -13.22 -8.17 13.94
N HIS A 27 -13.09 -7.54 12.77
CA HIS A 27 -13.73 -6.29 12.42
C HIS A 27 -14.76 -6.50 11.31
N ASN A 28 -15.84 -5.72 11.33
CA ASN A 28 -16.88 -5.78 10.29
C ASN A 28 -16.43 -4.98 9.06
N ILE A 29 -15.41 -5.47 8.34
CA ILE A 29 -14.87 -4.80 7.16
C ILE A 29 -15.71 -5.14 5.94
N ASP A 30 -16.25 -4.12 5.30
CA ASP A 30 -17.08 -4.26 4.09
C ASP A 30 -16.23 -4.47 2.85
N LYS A 31 -15.16 -3.66 2.69
CA LYS A 31 -14.34 -3.63 1.47
C LYS A 31 -12.86 -3.39 1.77
N LEU A 32 -12.03 -3.80 0.81
CA LEU A 32 -10.57 -3.69 0.84
C LEU A 32 -10.07 -2.71 -0.23
N ILE A 33 -9.03 -1.97 0.13
CA ILE A 33 -8.31 -1.04 -0.75
C ILE A 33 -6.83 -1.38 -0.68
N PHE A 34 -6.22 -1.68 -1.84
CA PHE A 34 -4.78 -1.95 -1.96
C PHE A 34 -4.11 -0.81 -2.72
N LEU A 35 -3.04 -0.28 -2.14
CA LEU A 35 -2.33 0.90 -2.65
C LEU A 35 -1.01 0.54 -3.36
N GLY A 36 -0.89 -0.70 -3.85
CA GLY A 36 0.27 -1.16 -4.62
C GLY A 36 1.38 -1.81 -3.79
N ASP A 37 2.44 -2.19 -4.49
CA ASP A 37 3.60 -2.90 -3.97
C ASP A 37 3.21 -4.21 -3.27
N LEU A 38 2.44 -5.06 -3.98
CA LEU A 38 2.07 -6.40 -3.53
C LEU A 38 3.27 -7.34 -3.55
N ILE A 39 4.18 -7.15 -4.50
CA ILE A 39 5.29 -8.01 -4.85
C ILE A 39 6.65 -7.39 -4.52
N ASP A 40 7.72 -8.19 -4.72
CA ASP A 40 9.14 -7.87 -4.56
C ASP A 40 9.58 -7.74 -3.09
N TYR A 41 10.89 -7.68 -2.89
CA TYR A 41 11.64 -7.72 -1.64
C TYR A 41 11.49 -9.03 -0.85
N GLY A 42 10.27 -9.42 -0.51
CA GLY A 42 9.97 -10.69 0.15
C GLY A 42 9.90 -11.85 -0.84
N MET A 43 9.97 -13.07 -0.31
CA MET A 43 10.17 -14.28 -1.10
C MET A 43 8.88 -14.90 -1.63
N GLN A 44 7.69 -14.36 -1.26
CA GLN A 44 6.39 -14.98 -1.53
C GLN A 44 5.49 -14.14 -2.46
N SER A 45 6.08 -13.53 -3.51
CA SER A 45 5.33 -12.66 -4.45
C SER A 45 4.19 -13.41 -5.15
N ASN A 46 4.44 -14.65 -5.57
CA ASN A 46 3.41 -15.49 -6.20
C ASN A 46 2.31 -15.89 -5.22
N GLU A 47 2.70 -16.29 -4.03
CA GLU A 47 1.77 -16.76 -2.97
C GLU A 47 0.88 -15.61 -2.48
N VAL A 48 1.44 -14.39 -2.33
CA VAL A 48 0.66 -13.19 -2.02
C VAL A 48 -0.37 -12.91 -3.12
N THR A 49 0.07 -12.92 -4.37
CA THR A 49 -0.82 -12.69 -5.51
C THR A 49 -1.91 -13.75 -5.58
N GLN A 50 -1.55 -15.03 -5.46
CA GLN A 50 -2.50 -16.14 -5.47
C GLN A 50 -3.50 -16.05 -4.31
N TYR A 51 -3.02 -15.73 -3.10
CA TYR A 51 -3.90 -15.56 -1.94
C TYR A 51 -4.95 -14.46 -2.18
N ILE A 52 -4.54 -13.32 -2.76
CA ILE A 52 -5.45 -12.22 -3.08
C ILE A 52 -6.48 -12.66 -4.13
N MET A 53 -6.05 -13.33 -5.19
CA MET A 53 -6.92 -13.85 -6.24
C MET A 53 -8.00 -14.77 -5.68
N ASP A 54 -7.61 -15.74 -4.86
CA ASP A 54 -8.50 -16.81 -4.38
C ASP A 54 -9.44 -16.35 -3.27
N ASN A 55 -9.00 -15.42 -2.42
CA ASN A 55 -9.70 -15.15 -1.17
C ASN A 55 -10.28 -13.73 -1.06
N LEU A 56 -9.73 -12.75 -1.79
CA LEU A 56 -10.03 -11.35 -1.53
C LEU A 56 -10.70 -10.61 -2.69
N SER A 57 -10.63 -11.11 -3.93
CA SER A 57 -11.07 -10.42 -5.14
C SER A 57 -12.48 -9.83 -5.05
N SER A 58 -13.44 -10.51 -4.42
CA SER A 58 -14.83 -10.04 -4.28
C SER A 58 -15.01 -8.86 -3.32
N LYS A 59 -14.03 -8.63 -2.46
CA LYS A 59 -14.05 -7.53 -1.47
C LYS A 59 -13.26 -6.30 -1.92
N ILE A 60 -12.38 -6.44 -2.90
CA ILE A 60 -11.51 -5.36 -3.36
C ILE A 60 -12.30 -4.36 -4.20
N ILE A 61 -12.23 -3.08 -3.85
CA ILE A 61 -12.83 -1.98 -4.61
C ILE A 61 -11.79 -1.06 -5.26
N CYS A 62 -10.55 -1.16 -4.82
CA CYS A 62 -9.43 -0.44 -5.38
C CYS A 62 -8.17 -1.30 -5.24
N ASN A 63 -7.47 -1.50 -6.34
CA ASN A 63 -6.18 -2.17 -6.38
C ASN A 63 -5.33 -1.49 -7.46
N ILE A 64 -4.27 -0.80 -7.07
CA ILE A 64 -3.44 -0.03 -7.98
C ILE A 64 -2.01 -0.58 -8.02
N TRP A 65 -1.29 -0.34 -9.12
CA TRP A 65 0.14 -0.60 -9.14
C TRP A 65 0.89 0.30 -8.17
N GLY A 66 1.88 -0.27 -7.48
CA GLY A 66 2.96 0.47 -6.91
C GLY A 66 4.15 0.59 -7.86
N ASN A 67 5.25 1.15 -7.38
CA ASN A 67 6.46 1.32 -8.18
C ASN A 67 7.14 -0.04 -8.48
N HIS A 68 6.95 -1.05 -7.64
CA HIS A 68 7.50 -2.38 -7.89
C HIS A 68 6.75 -3.13 -8.99
N GLU A 69 5.42 -3.13 -9.01
CA GLU A 69 4.65 -3.66 -10.14
C GLU A 69 5.05 -2.95 -11.42
N ARG A 70 5.10 -1.61 -11.42
CA ARG A 70 5.50 -0.84 -12.60
C ARG A 70 6.86 -1.26 -13.10
N ALA A 71 7.90 -1.25 -12.25
CA ALA A 71 9.26 -1.55 -12.66
C ALA A 71 9.40 -2.97 -13.23
N ILE A 72 8.79 -3.96 -12.55
CA ILE A 72 8.88 -5.37 -12.91
C ILE A 72 8.09 -5.67 -14.19
N LEU A 73 6.83 -5.23 -14.27
CA LEU A 73 5.97 -5.56 -15.40
C LEU A 73 6.32 -4.78 -16.69
N THR A 74 6.98 -3.62 -16.56
CA THR A 74 7.49 -2.86 -17.71
C THR A 74 8.98 -3.10 -17.99
N HIS A 75 9.68 -3.88 -17.16
CA HIS A 75 11.13 -4.12 -17.20
C HIS A 75 11.96 -2.82 -17.15
N ASP A 76 11.42 -1.77 -16.52
CA ASP A 76 12.12 -0.48 -16.34
C ASP A 76 12.61 -0.33 -14.90
N PHE A 77 13.86 -0.75 -14.66
CA PHE A 77 14.49 -0.74 -13.34
C PHE A 77 15.30 0.54 -13.07
N ASN A 78 15.26 1.54 -13.94
CA ASN A 78 16.13 2.72 -13.87
C ASN A 78 15.81 3.66 -12.69
N PHE A 79 14.61 3.55 -12.12
CA PHE A 79 14.16 4.41 -11.05
C PHE A 79 14.55 3.95 -9.64
N PHE A 80 15.04 2.72 -9.48
CA PHE A 80 15.53 2.26 -8.18
C PHE A 80 16.78 3.00 -7.76
N SER A 81 16.81 3.50 -6.53
CA SER A 81 17.91 4.27 -5.96
C SER A 81 19.13 3.44 -5.56
N SER A 82 19.02 2.10 -5.55
CA SER A 82 20.09 1.20 -5.12
C SER A 82 20.22 -0.02 -6.02
N LYS A 83 21.45 -0.50 -6.17
CA LYS A 83 21.75 -1.74 -6.92
C LYS A 83 21.00 -2.96 -6.36
N ARG A 84 20.92 -3.09 -5.02
CA ARG A 84 20.17 -4.19 -4.37
C ARG A 84 18.68 -4.15 -4.69
N GLY A 85 18.08 -2.95 -4.84
CA GLY A 85 16.69 -2.82 -5.27
C GLY A 85 16.49 -3.33 -6.70
N VAL A 86 17.39 -2.98 -7.60
CA VAL A 86 17.38 -3.50 -8.98
C VAL A 86 17.55 -5.02 -9.01
N GLU A 87 18.46 -5.57 -8.22
CA GLU A 87 18.72 -7.01 -8.15
C GLU A 87 17.52 -7.76 -7.59
N SER A 88 16.89 -7.26 -6.53
CA SER A 88 15.65 -7.82 -5.98
C SER A 88 14.51 -7.83 -7.01
N ALA A 89 14.26 -6.69 -7.66
CA ALA A 89 13.21 -6.58 -8.65
C ALA A 89 13.44 -7.52 -9.86
N LYS A 90 14.68 -7.67 -10.32
CA LYS A 90 15.03 -8.63 -11.39
C LYS A 90 14.86 -10.08 -10.95
N PHE A 91 15.20 -10.39 -9.70
CA PHE A 91 14.96 -11.71 -9.13
C PHE A 91 13.44 -12.00 -9.10
N THR A 92 12.65 -11.11 -8.53
CA THR A 92 11.20 -11.24 -8.51
C THR A 92 10.62 -11.40 -9.91
N ASP A 93 11.06 -10.57 -10.87
CA ASP A 93 10.67 -10.67 -12.28
C ASP A 93 10.92 -12.09 -12.84
N SER A 94 12.06 -12.69 -12.55
CA SER A 94 12.40 -14.03 -12.99
C SER A 94 11.58 -15.15 -12.35
N GLN A 95 10.98 -14.89 -11.18
CA GLN A 95 10.22 -15.87 -10.39
C GLN A 95 8.70 -15.76 -10.55
N LEU A 96 8.18 -14.62 -11.03
CA LEU A 96 6.73 -14.42 -11.19
C LEU A 96 6.14 -15.45 -12.15
N SER A 97 5.12 -16.16 -11.70
CA SER A 97 4.32 -17.07 -12.51
C SER A 97 3.50 -16.31 -13.57
N ASP A 98 3.09 -17.03 -14.62
CA ASP A 98 2.22 -16.44 -15.65
C ASP A 98 0.88 -15.99 -15.07
N ASP A 99 0.31 -16.73 -14.12
CA ASP A 99 -0.95 -16.37 -13.47
C ASP A 99 -0.79 -15.08 -12.63
N ALA A 100 0.30 -14.96 -11.85
CA ALA A 100 0.59 -13.74 -11.09
C ALA A 100 0.79 -12.54 -12.02
N ARG A 101 1.56 -12.69 -13.11
CA ARG A 101 1.73 -11.63 -14.12
C ARG A 101 0.41 -11.22 -14.75
N SER A 102 -0.42 -12.20 -15.13
CA SER A 102 -1.73 -11.95 -15.72
C SER A 102 -2.60 -11.14 -14.77
N TYR A 103 -2.70 -11.55 -13.51
CA TYR A 103 -3.47 -10.86 -12.49
C TYR A 103 -2.98 -9.41 -12.28
N LEU A 104 -1.68 -9.23 -12.07
CA LEU A 104 -1.09 -7.90 -11.84
C LEU A 104 -1.31 -6.96 -13.02
N ASN A 105 -1.36 -7.48 -14.25
CA ASN A 105 -1.60 -6.66 -15.44
C ASN A 105 -3.09 -6.37 -15.71
N SER A 106 -3.99 -7.32 -15.41
CA SER A 106 -5.42 -7.19 -15.78
C SER A 106 -6.28 -6.63 -14.68
N GLU A 107 -5.98 -6.93 -13.41
CA GLU A 107 -6.86 -6.62 -12.28
C GLU A 107 -6.41 -5.37 -11.49
N LEU A 108 -5.16 -4.94 -11.65
CA LEU A 108 -4.67 -3.74 -11.00
C LEU A 108 -4.70 -2.54 -11.96
N VAL A 109 -5.01 -1.35 -11.41
CA VAL A 109 -4.94 -0.09 -12.16
C VAL A 109 -3.49 0.32 -12.36
N ASN A 110 -2.99 0.18 -13.57
CA ASN A 110 -1.57 0.32 -13.93
C ASN A 110 -1.02 1.76 -13.91
N SER A 111 -1.90 2.76 -13.79
CA SER A 111 -1.48 4.17 -13.70
C SER A 111 -0.91 4.57 -12.35
N GLY A 112 -0.98 3.69 -11.33
CA GLY A 112 -0.56 3.98 -9.96
C GLY A 112 -1.48 4.95 -9.22
N LYS A 113 -2.61 5.32 -9.82
CA LYS A 113 -3.66 6.12 -9.18
C LYS A 113 -5.06 5.70 -9.62
N TYR A 114 -6.03 5.88 -8.73
CA TYR A 114 -7.43 5.63 -9.00
C TYR A 114 -8.32 6.61 -8.24
N GLU A 115 -9.32 7.19 -8.93
CA GLU A 115 -10.30 8.11 -8.35
C GLU A 115 -11.65 7.41 -8.27
N PHE A 116 -12.28 7.45 -7.10
CA PHE A 116 -13.57 6.82 -6.85
C PHE A 116 -14.32 7.54 -5.72
N ASN A 117 -15.54 7.10 -5.45
CA ASN A 117 -16.32 7.62 -4.33
C ASN A 117 -16.51 6.55 -3.27
N LEU A 118 -16.31 6.92 -2.01
CA LEU A 118 -16.76 6.17 -0.84
C LEU A 118 -17.91 6.95 -0.20
N ASP A 119 -19.10 6.36 -0.23
CA ASP A 119 -20.33 7.03 0.12
C ASP A 119 -20.44 8.37 -0.66
N ASN A 120 -20.43 9.52 0.00
CA ASN A 120 -20.48 10.83 -0.64
C ASN A 120 -19.13 11.56 -0.65
N LYS A 121 -18.02 10.84 -0.47
CA LYS A 121 -16.65 11.38 -0.42
C LYS A 121 -15.90 11.06 -1.69
N LYS A 122 -15.32 12.09 -2.32
CA LYS A 122 -14.40 11.90 -3.46
C LYS A 122 -13.04 11.48 -2.95
N VAL A 123 -12.60 10.30 -3.35
CA VAL A 123 -11.37 9.66 -2.87
C VAL A 123 -10.35 9.56 -4.00
N LEU A 124 -9.13 9.91 -3.69
CA LEU A 124 -7.94 9.57 -4.49
C LEU A 124 -7.17 8.46 -3.80
N ALA A 125 -6.97 7.34 -4.46
CA ALA A 125 -5.92 6.39 -4.14
C ALA A 125 -4.73 6.64 -5.07
N VAL A 126 -3.53 6.79 -4.53
CA VAL A 126 -2.29 6.95 -5.29
C VAL A 126 -1.16 6.24 -4.56
N HIS A 127 -0.31 5.49 -5.28
CA HIS A 127 0.79 4.81 -4.59
C HIS A 127 1.80 5.82 -4.04
N GLY A 128 2.29 6.74 -4.86
CA GLY A 128 3.17 7.86 -4.47
C GLY A 128 2.39 9.15 -4.20
N SER A 129 2.49 10.13 -5.12
CA SER A 129 1.85 11.45 -5.03
C SER A 129 1.32 11.95 -6.38
N LEU A 130 0.58 13.07 -6.42
CA LEU A 130 0.11 13.64 -7.69
C LEU A 130 1.23 14.16 -8.60
N ASN A 131 2.39 14.53 -8.05
CA ASN A 131 3.54 14.97 -8.85
C ASN A 131 4.36 13.79 -9.40
N ASP A 132 4.22 12.62 -8.78
CA ASP A 132 4.84 11.37 -9.22
C ASP A 132 4.09 10.20 -8.60
N TYR A 133 3.28 9.52 -9.39
CA TYR A 133 2.35 8.50 -8.90
C TYR A 133 3.03 7.28 -8.26
N PHE A 134 4.35 7.13 -8.44
CA PHE A 134 5.08 5.93 -8.06
C PHE A 134 6.25 6.16 -7.10
N TRP A 135 7.03 7.25 -7.27
CA TRP A 135 8.34 7.36 -6.62
C TRP A 135 8.45 8.49 -5.60
N LYS A 136 7.44 9.33 -5.44
CA LYS A 136 7.44 10.43 -4.47
C LYS A 136 6.32 10.24 -3.45
N ALA A 137 6.70 9.96 -2.21
CA ALA A 137 5.76 9.83 -1.10
C ALA A 137 5.09 11.17 -0.73
N ILE A 138 3.90 11.08 -0.13
CA ILE A 138 3.24 12.19 0.56
C ILE A 138 3.67 12.18 2.03
N PHE A 139 4.02 13.36 2.54
CA PHE A 139 4.25 13.61 3.97
C PHE A 139 3.54 14.91 4.38
N PRO A 140 3.23 15.10 5.68
CA PRO A 140 2.53 16.32 6.15
C PRO A 140 3.22 17.64 5.76
N ASP A 141 4.54 17.65 5.72
CA ASP A 141 5.40 18.78 5.36
C ASP A 141 5.77 18.82 3.87
N ASN A 142 5.43 17.76 3.10
CA ASN A 142 5.71 17.66 1.68
C ASN A 142 4.63 16.86 0.94
N LEU A 143 3.58 17.55 0.47
CA LEU A 143 2.43 16.89 -0.18
C LEU A 143 2.73 16.39 -1.60
N ASN A 144 3.67 17.02 -2.31
CA ASN A 144 3.97 16.69 -3.72
C ASN A 144 2.74 16.71 -4.63
N GLY A 145 1.96 17.81 -4.59
CA GLY A 145 0.78 18.00 -5.42
C GLY A 145 -0.27 18.90 -4.78
N ASP A 146 -1.32 19.20 -5.54
CA ASP A 146 -2.52 19.88 -5.07
C ASP A 146 -3.69 18.88 -5.00
N TYR A 147 -4.32 18.79 -3.85
CA TYR A 147 -5.36 17.79 -3.54
C TYR A 147 -6.71 18.41 -3.20
N ILE A 148 -6.92 19.70 -3.49
CA ILE A 148 -8.14 20.43 -3.14
C ILE A 148 -9.43 19.78 -3.68
N ASP A 149 -9.33 19.04 -4.79
CA ASP A 149 -10.48 18.41 -5.44
C ASP A 149 -10.99 17.15 -4.72
N TYR A 150 -10.26 16.64 -3.73
CA TYR A 150 -10.59 15.40 -3.03
C TYR A 150 -11.07 15.67 -1.59
N ASP A 151 -11.78 14.72 -1.01
CA ASP A 151 -12.15 14.70 0.41
C ASP A 151 -11.20 13.81 1.21
N ILE A 152 -10.74 12.71 0.58
CA ILE A 152 -9.83 11.73 1.16
C ILE A 152 -8.73 11.41 0.14
N VAL A 153 -7.50 11.35 0.61
CA VAL A 153 -6.31 10.90 -0.16
C VAL A 153 -5.68 9.72 0.56
N LEU A 154 -5.60 8.60 -0.14
CA LEU A 154 -4.97 7.37 0.32
C LEU A 154 -3.63 7.20 -0.41
N SER A 155 -2.52 7.05 0.32
CA SER A 155 -1.18 6.89 -0.28
C SER A 155 -0.39 5.77 0.38
N GLY A 156 0.54 5.17 -0.37
CA GLY A 156 1.47 4.13 0.07
C GLY A 156 2.92 4.59 0.02
N HIS A 157 3.82 3.72 -0.50
CA HIS A 157 5.20 3.97 -0.89
C HIS A 157 6.18 4.32 0.25
N SER A 158 5.76 5.16 1.20
CA SER A 158 6.65 5.61 2.29
C SER A 158 6.94 4.52 3.31
N HIS A 159 6.03 3.57 3.49
CA HIS A 159 5.97 2.58 4.57
C HIS A 159 5.90 3.18 5.99
N TYR A 160 5.57 4.48 6.09
CA TYR A 160 5.38 5.17 7.35
C TYR A 160 3.90 5.46 7.56
N PRO A 161 3.24 4.85 8.57
CA PRO A 161 1.83 5.11 8.83
C PRO A 161 1.63 6.53 9.34
N HIS A 162 0.69 7.25 8.72
CA HIS A 162 0.31 8.58 9.19
C HIS A 162 -1.09 8.97 8.74
N VAL A 163 -1.72 9.83 9.53
CA VAL A 163 -3.00 10.47 9.24
C VAL A 163 -2.88 11.95 9.55
N PHE A 164 -3.29 12.80 8.61
CA PHE A 164 -3.34 14.24 8.85
C PHE A 164 -4.43 14.89 7.99
N GLN A 165 -4.78 16.14 8.33
CA GLN A 165 -5.69 16.95 7.55
C GLN A 165 -4.97 18.19 7.01
N LYS A 166 -5.24 18.51 5.75
CA LYS A 166 -4.83 19.76 5.11
C LYS A 166 -6.07 20.61 4.85
N PHE A 167 -6.01 21.88 5.24
CA PHE A 167 -7.07 22.85 4.95
C PHE A 167 -6.67 23.69 3.75
N TYR A 168 -7.57 23.77 2.79
CA TYR A 168 -7.44 24.60 1.58
C TYR A 168 -8.43 25.77 1.67
N GLU A 169 -8.02 26.94 1.21
CA GLU A 169 -8.90 28.07 1.07
C GLU A 169 -9.83 27.85 -0.13
N VAL A 170 -11.13 28.09 0.07
CA VAL A 170 -12.18 27.94 -0.95
C VAL A 170 -13.17 29.10 -0.81
N ASP A 171 -13.77 29.53 -1.92
CA ASP A 171 -14.86 30.54 -1.87
C ASP A 171 -16.20 29.84 -1.59
N ASN A 172 -16.38 29.44 -0.33
CA ASN A 172 -17.62 28.81 0.17
C ASN A 172 -17.87 29.19 1.63
N PRO A 173 -18.73 30.19 1.89
CA PRO A 173 -19.06 30.65 3.24
C PRO A 173 -19.63 29.57 4.16
N ASP A 174 -20.41 28.61 3.63
CA ASP A 174 -20.98 27.50 4.40
C ASP A 174 -19.88 26.59 4.99
N MET A 175 -18.72 26.53 4.34
CA MET A 175 -17.52 25.84 4.80
C MET A 175 -16.55 26.77 5.56
N ARG A 176 -16.98 27.98 5.92
CA ARG A 176 -16.09 29.01 6.48
C ARG A 176 -14.89 29.31 5.60
N ASN A 177 -15.07 29.23 4.28
CA ASN A 177 -14.04 29.39 3.25
C ASN A 177 -12.84 28.45 3.40
N LYS A 178 -13.05 27.27 4.00
CA LYS A 178 -11.99 26.25 4.18
C LYS A 178 -12.54 24.86 3.88
N LYS A 179 -11.88 24.16 2.96
CA LYS A 179 -12.09 22.74 2.67
C LYS A 179 -11.02 21.91 3.36
N SER A 180 -11.42 20.90 4.12
CA SER A 180 -10.50 19.92 4.70
C SER A 180 -10.35 18.71 3.78
N VAL A 181 -9.11 18.27 3.57
CA VAL A 181 -8.78 17.02 2.90
C VAL A 181 -8.08 16.11 3.91
N LEU A 182 -8.57 14.88 4.05
CA LEU A 182 -8.01 13.86 4.94
C LEU A 182 -6.98 13.03 4.17
N PHE A 183 -5.75 12.94 4.68
CA PHE A 183 -4.68 12.13 4.14
C PHE A 183 -4.43 10.93 5.04
N ILE A 184 -4.33 9.74 4.42
CA ILE A 184 -4.11 8.47 5.12
C ILE A 184 -3.01 7.70 4.40
N ASN A 185 -1.98 7.32 5.13
CA ASN A 185 -1.02 6.31 4.73
C ASN A 185 -1.08 5.17 5.76
N PRO A 186 -1.40 3.94 5.36
CA PRO A 186 -1.58 2.83 6.30
C PRO A 186 -0.24 2.30 6.87
N GLY A 187 0.89 2.77 6.35
CA GLY A 187 2.18 2.13 6.54
C GLY A 187 2.40 0.99 5.56
N SER A 188 3.11 -0.04 5.98
CA SER A 188 3.39 -1.21 5.17
C SER A 188 2.94 -2.48 5.87
N VAL A 189 2.27 -3.36 5.13
CA VAL A 189 1.93 -4.71 5.63
C VAL A 189 3.20 -5.54 5.77
N GLY A 190 4.02 -5.63 4.72
CA GLY A 190 5.10 -6.60 4.64
C GLY A 190 6.48 -6.08 5.01
N GLN A 191 6.70 -4.75 4.97
CA GLN A 191 8.02 -4.17 5.18
C GLN A 191 7.98 -2.77 5.84
N PRO A 192 7.48 -2.65 7.07
CA PRO A 192 7.44 -1.38 7.81
C PRO A 192 8.82 -0.73 7.95
N ARG A 193 8.85 0.62 8.00
CA ARG A 193 10.10 1.41 8.10
C ARG A 193 10.12 2.41 9.27
N ASN A 194 9.24 2.24 10.23
CA ASN A 194 9.08 3.15 11.39
C ASN A 194 9.61 2.55 12.72
N HIS A 195 10.59 1.65 12.64
CA HIS A 195 11.16 0.90 13.78
C HIS A 195 10.15 0.00 14.51
N ASN A 196 9.05 -0.34 13.85
CA ASN A 196 8.08 -1.31 14.33
C ASN A 196 7.97 -2.46 13.31
N PRO A 197 8.41 -3.68 13.62
CA PRO A 197 8.42 -4.81 12.68
C PRO A 197 7.03 -5.41 12.43
N ASN A 198 6.00 -4.99 13.15
CA ASN A 198 4.66 -5.52 13.01
C ASN A 198 4.03 -5.08 11.67
N ALA A 199 3.20 -5.92 11.08
CA ALA A 199 2.43 -5.59 9.88
C ALA A 199 1.48 -4.41 10.16
N GLN A 200 1.41 -3.44 9.24
CA GLN A 200 0.64 -2.21 9.43
C GLN A 200 -0.42 -2.05 8.34
N TYR A 201 -1.59 -1.56 8.76
CA TYR A 201 -2.71 -1.25 7.87
C TYR A 201 -3.61 -0.20 8.53
N ALA A 202 -4.63 0.30 7.85
CA ALA A 202 -5.59 1.25 8.40
C ALA A 202 -7.04 0.78 8.23
N ILE A 203 -7.91 1.17 9.16
CA ILE A 203 -9.36 1.06 9.02
C ILE A 203 -9.94 2.48 8.94
N LEU A 204 -10.74 2.73 7.91
CA LEU A 204 -11.44 3.99 7.69
C LEU A 204 -12.95 3.78 7.92
N ASP A 205 -13.53 4.56 8.80
CA ASP A 205 -14.98 4.77 8.93
C ASP A 205 -15.36 6.08 8.22
N THR A 206 -16.10 5.97 7.13
CA THR A 206 -16.49 7.14 6.31
C THR A 206 -17.63 7.95 6.90
N GLU A 207 -18.43 7.39 7.79
CA GLU A 207 -19.50 8.10 8.47
C GLU A 207 -18.94 9.02 9.56
N LEU A 208 -18.06 8.49 10.40
CA LEU A 208 -17.41 9.25 11.47
C LEU A 208 -16.19 10.02 11.00
N MET A 209 -15.71 9.76 9.77
CA MET A 209 -14.42 10.25 9.26
C MET A 209 -13.28 9.97 10.22
N SER A 210 -13.29 8.78 10.83
CA SER A 210 -12.26 8.31 11.74
C SER A 210 -11.36 7.27 11.09
N VAL A 211 -10.10 7.29 11.47
CA VAL A 211 -9.08 6.37 10.99
C VAL A 211 -8.39 5.70 12.16
N ASP A 212 -8.33 4.37 12.13
CA ASP A 212 -7.60 3.57 13.10
C ASP A 212 -6.37 2.96 12.41
N LEU A 213 -5.16 3.44 12.78
CA LEU A 213 -3.90 2.87 12.31
C LEU A 213 -3.58 1.63 13.14
N LYS A 214 -3.53 0.49 12.51
CA LYS A 214 -3.32 -0.83 13.11
C LYS A 214 -1.87 -1.30 12.99
N SER A 215 -1.46 -2.12 13.96
CA SER A 215 -0.14 -2.76 13.99
C SER A 215 -0.29 -4.17 14.56
N VAL A 216 -0.07 -5.18 13.74
CA VAL A 216 -0.37 -6.59 14.03
C VAL A 216 0.92 -7.40 14.03
N LYS A 217 1.13 -8.19 15.08
CA LYS A 217 2.26 -9.13 15.15
C LYS A 217 2.06 -10.28 14.16
N TYR A 218 3.13 -10.64 13.47
CA TYR A 218 3.19 -11.82 12.60
C TYR A 218 4.46 -12.61 12.88
N PRO A 219 4.59 -13.86 12.41
CA PRO A 219 5.78 -14.69 12.64
C PRO A 219 6.95 -14.20 11.78
N VAL A 220 7.56 -13.07 12.17
CA VAL A 220 8.66 -12.40 11.45
C VAL A 220 9.80 -13.37 11.13
N LYS A 221 10.15 -14.26 12.09
CA LYS A 221 11.22 -15.22 11.89
C LYS A 221 10.90 -16.19 10.75
N GLU A 222 9.68 -16.67 10.66
CA GLU A 222 9.28 -17.59 9.57
C GLU A 222 9.40 -16.91 8.21
N ALA A 223 8.98 -15.62 8.12
CA ALA A 223 9.17 -14.84 6.90
C ALA A 223 10.68 -14.63 6.57
N MET A 224 11.51 -14.42 7.58
CA MET A 224 12.97 -14.30 7.41
C MET A 224 13.63 -15.64 6.96
N ASP A 225 13.16 -16.76 7.48
CA ASP A 225 13.71 -18.08 7.19
C ASP A 225 13.47 -18.53 5.73
N LEU A 226 12.60 -17.83 5.00
CA LEU A 226 12.38 -18.06 3.55
C LEU A 226 13.51 -17.49 2.67
N PHE A 227 14.31 -16.58 3.18
CA PHE A 227 15.41 -15.98 2.41
C PHE A 227 16.56 -16.97 2.25
N ASP A 228 16.86 -17.33 1.02
CA ASP A 228 17.85 -18.33 0.63
C ASP A 228 19.17 -17.73 0.08
N GLY A 229 19.29 -16.40 0.12
CA GLY A 229 20.43 -15.66 -0.41
C GLY A 229 20.28 -15.21 -1.88
N SER A 230 19.14 -15.45 -2.52
CA SER A 230 18.86 -14.96 -3.88
C SER A 230 18.61 -13.46 -3.96
N VAL A 231 18.25 -12.83 -2.84
CA VAL A 231 18.18 -11.38 -2.67
C VAL A 231 19.11 -10.95 -1.55
N ASP A 232 19.47 -9.65 -1.55
CA ASP A 232 20.39 -9.08 -0.54
C ASP A 232 19.83 -9.30 0.89
N GLU A 233 20.67 -9.77 1.81
CA GLU A 233 20.33 -10.04 3.21
C GLU A 233 19.75 -8.80 3.96
N PHE A 234 19.94 -7.62 3.41
CA PHE A 234 19.35 -6.39 3.92
C PHE A 234 17.83 -6.50 4.01
N TYR A 235 17.18 -7.10 3.00
CA TYR A 235 15.71 -7.23 2.99
C TYR A 235 15.21 -8.23 4.03
N GLN A 236 15.97 -9.28 4.32
CA GLN A 236 15.70 -10.20 5.41
C GLN A 236 15.83 -9.52 6.78
N LYS A 237 16.99 -8.88 7.03
CA LYS A 237 17.34 -8.28 8.33
C LYS A 237 16.42 -7.11 8.73
N ARG A 238 15.92 -6.37 7.74
CA ARG A 238 15.03 -5.25 8.03
C ARG A 238 13.65 -5.65 8.52
N LEU A 239 13.18 -6.88 8.22
CA LEU A 239 11.91 -7.39 8.74
C LEU A 239 11.89 -7.44 10.28
N GLU A 240 13.01 -7.83 10.90
CA GLU A 240 13.14 -7.89 12.36
C GLU A 240 13.16 -6.50 12.99
N LYS A 241 13.68 -5.51 12.29
CA LYS A 241 13.94 -4.17 12.83
C LYS A 241 12.85 -3.15 12.48
N GLY A 242 12.06 -3.41 11.45
CA GLY A 242 11.10 -2.44 10.92
C GLY A 242 11.77 -1.19 10.35
N VAL A 243 12.84 -1.35 9.53
CA VAL A 243 13.64 -0.23 9.00
C VAL A 243 13.84 -0.30 7.50
#